data_dd898d615df3272443ec4adb9d9293c6
#
_entry.id   dd898d615df3272443ec4adb9d9293c6
#
_cell.length_a   1.000
_cell.length_b   1.000
_cell.length_c   1.000
_cell.angle_alpha   90.00
_cell.angle_beta   90.00
_cell.angle_gamma   90.00
#
_symmetry.space_group_name_H-M   'P 1'
#
loop_
_entity.id
_entity.type
_entity.pdbx_description
1 polymer ?
#
loop_
_entity_poly.entity_id
_entity_poly.type
_entity_poly.pdbx_seq_one_letter_code
_entity_poly.pdbx_strand_id
1 'polypeptide(L)'
;MVRVTVSDRRVNLRMYFFVNQGIGHSNSGVEHAQFYRAARFREQGLPFKLVFTDHLPQLHQHMSEWQLAEHEVIGLYDYLLSDDPDDYLQQGTRQPQVYYEESLWDTEQTQRLLFRQATGRYTETIQRRKRRTRDGEYVVVDDRVILENQQHRVDWHYQYDGENGKRPVNIHVDNFRGQHYLFTTQEELLTFFFAELQRYFTQNVYFVDRGVSHEAALISLKQAGSPLQLGVVIHAAHFVGFVNGHPLWNTYYQYLFDHLAVVDVIIVSTHQQREDILSQLQTLGVSDVADKIVVIPVGGVPAIAPARHWQGHTAKFVTAARLHVEKNLTHVIMAVKQLRDAGMPLTLAIYGVGQEYAPLAQFIQTHQLADVVTLKGLSQDVLADMQQYDAFVSASYSEGFGLAYLEAMSLGLPIATYANRYGAQTLVRDGENGSLAAFEPQTTAEAQNITHLAAAMRRIFDNYDALSRGASRRSSVFLNADIARQWGRLVEALR
;
A
#
# COMPACT_ATOMS: atom_id res chain seq x y z
N MET A 1 14.92 45.13 20.72
CA MET A 1 14.31 44.67 19.45
C MET A 1 15.39 43.94 18.66
N VAL A 2 15.48 42.63 18.83
CA VAL A 2 16.36 41.81 17.99
C VAL A 2 15.47 41.34 16.82
N ARG A 3 15.70 41.89 15.63
CA ARG A 3 15.15 41.36 14.39
C ARG A 3 15.82 40.03 14.13
N VAL A 4 15.16 38.91 14.46
CA VAL A 4 15.50 37.61 13.93
C VAL A 4 15.07 37.65 12.46
N THR A 5 16.03 37.83 11.56
CA THR A 5 15.85 37.60 10.15
C THR A 5 15.70 36.08 9.97
N VAL A 6 14.47 35.61 9.84
CA VAL A 6 14.22 34.25 9.32
C VAL A 6 14.83 34.24 7.93
N SER A 7 15.98 33.56 7.76
CA SER A 7 16.56 33.36 6.45
C SER A 7 15.62 32.44 5.68
N ASP A 8 15.07 32.95 4.60
CA ASP A 8 14.20 32.21 3.67
C ASP A 8 15.08 31.16 2.96
N ARG A 9 15.30 30.01 3.60
CA ARG A 9 16.13 28.91 3.09
C ARG A 9 15.32 28.14 2.04
N ARG A 10 15.22 28.67 0.83
CA ARG A 10 14.61 27.96 -0.30
C ARG A 10 15.61 27.03 -0.95
N VAL A 11 15.22 25.79 -1.15
CA VAL A 11 16.01 24.80 -1.91
C VAL A 11 15.50 24.79 -3.34
N ASN A 12 16.30 25.36 -4.25
CA ASN A 12 16.01 25.34 -5.70
C ASN A 12 16.41 23.98 -6.29
N LEU A 13 15.72 22.95 -5.85
CA LEU A 13 15.91 21.57 -6.33
C LEU A 13 14.52 20.99 -6.65
N ARG A 14 14.43 20.26 -7.76
CA ARG A 14 13.23 19.47 -8.05
C ARG A 14 13.16 18.33 -7.06
N MET A 15 12.06 18.27 -6.28
CA MET A 15 11.83 17.27 -5.27
C MET A 15 10.62 16.38 -5.66
N TYR A 16 10.79 15.07 -5.53
CA TYR A 16 9.75 14.10 -5.77
C TYR A 16 9.18 13.60 -4.44
N PHE A 17 7.89 13.81 -4.23
CA PHE A 17 7.19 13.39 -3.01
C PHE A 17 6.34 12.17 -3.29
N PHE A 18 6.51 11.11 -2.51
CA PHE A 18 5.68 9.91 -2.55
C PHE A 18 4.74 9.97 -1.36
N VAL A 19 3.48 10.29 -1.61
CA VAL A 19 2.49 10.61 -0.57
C VAL A 19 1.63 9.42 -0.26
N ASN A 20 1.58 9.04 1.02
CA ASN A 20 0.73 7.99 1.56
C ASN A 20 0.22 8.39 2.94
N GLN A 21 -0.77 7.68 3.45
CA GLN A 21 -1.29 7.85 4.80
C GLN A 21 -0.25 7.44 5.85
N GLY A 22 0.33 6.25 5.73
CA GLY A 22 1.28 5.77 6.72
C GLY A 22 1.95 4.46 6.37
N ILE A 23 2.76 3.98 7.30
CA ILE A 23 3.43 2.68 7.28
C ILE A 23 3.21 1.95 8.60
N GLY A 24 3.38 0.63 8.59
CA GLY A 24 3.24 -0.22 9.77
C GLY A 24 4.22 -1.38 9.77
N HIS A 25 4.12 -2.22 10.79
CA HIS A 25 4.85 -3.48 10.87
C HIS A 25 4.51 -4.43 9.71
N SER A 26 3.24 -4.48 9.33
CA SER A 26 2.73 -5.28 8.20
C SER A 26 2.17 -4.34 7.13
N ASN A 27 2.93 -4.13 6.07
CA ASN A 27 2.56 -3.25 4.98
C ASN A 27 1.75 -3.96 3.90
N SER A 28 0.97 -3.20 3.15
CA SER A 28 0.26 -3.68 1.97
C SER A 28 1.13 -3.56 0.71
N GLY A 29 0.63 -4.06 -0.41
CA GLY A 29 1.31 -3.90 -1.71
C GLY A 29 1.55 -2.43 -2.11
N VAL A 30 0.78 -1.48 -1.54
CA VAL A 30 0.95 -0.04 -1.81
C VAL A 30 2.25 0.48 -1.19
N GLU A 31 2.47 0.21 0.10
CA GLU A 31 3.69 0.61 0.80
C GLU A 31 4.93 -0.07 0.20
N HIS A 32 4.85 -1.37 -0.12
CA HIS A 32 5.92 -2.08 -0.82
C HIS A 32 6.24 -1.45 -2.19
N ALA A 33 5.23 -1.06 -2.97
CA ALA A 33 5.42 -0.37 -4.24
C ALA A 33 6.08 1.01 -4.05
N GLN A 34 5.73 1.72 -2.99
CA GLN A 34 6.33 3.02 -2.64
C GLN A 34 7.79 2.87 -2.26
N PHE A 35 8.16 1.88 -1.42
CA PHE A 35 9.55 1.58 -1.05
C PHE A 35 10.37 1.12 -2.26
N TYR A 36 9.76 0.29 -3.11
CA TYR A 36 10.37 -0.13 -4.36
C TYR A 36 10.72 1.06 -5.25
N ARG A 37 9.79 2.00 -5.44
CA ARG A 37 10.02 3.23 -6.22
C ARG A 37 11.11 4.10 -5.57
N ALA A 38 11.08 4.27 -4.25
CA ALA A 38 12.11 5.00 -3.51
C ALA A 38 13.51 4.43 -3.76
N ALA A 39 13.65 3.09 -3.74
CA ALA A 39 14.92 2.43 -4.07
C ALA A 39 15.38 2.72 -5.50
N ARG A 40 14.46 2.73 -6.49
CA ARG A 40 14.80 3.08 -7.90
C ARG A 40 15.22 4.53 -8.06
N PHE A 41 14.60 5.46 -7.31
CA PHE A 41 14.99 6.86 -7.30
C PHE A 41 16.36 7.06 -6.65
N ARG A 42 16.62 6.37 -5.54
CA ARG A 42 17.92 6.40 -4.86
C ARG A 42 19.05 5.90 -5.78
N GLU A 43 18.84 4.79 -6.49
CA GLU A 43 19.79 4.24 -7.47
C GLU A 43 20.12 5.20 -8.61
N GLN A 44 19.17 6.05 -8.99
CA GLN A 44 19.36 7.04 -10.04
C GLN A 44 19.84 8.42 -9.53
N GLY A 45 20.04 8.57 -8.21
CA GLY A 45 20.40 9.85 -7.61
C GLY A 45 19.31 10.92 -7.73
N LEU A 46 18.03 10.51 -7.90
CA LEU A 46 16.90 11.42 -7.96
C LEU A 46 16.48 11.79 -6.54
N PRO A 47 16.34 13.08 -6.21
CA PRO A 47 15.97 13.51 -4.86
C PRO A 47 14.50 13.22 -4.59
N PHE A 48 14.19 12.52 -3.51
CA PHE A 48 12.83 12.19 -3.14
C PHE A 48 12.59 12.28 -1.63
N LYS A 49 11.32 12.35 -1.24
CA LYS A 49 10.83 12.19 0.13
C LYS A 49 9.62 11.27 0.14
N LEU A 50 9.59 10.36 1.10
CA LEU A 50 8.40 9.63 1.50
C LEU A 50 7.61 10.50 2.47
N VAL A 51 6.34 10.73 2.21
CA VAL A 51 5.48 11.61 3.04
C VAL A 51 4.39 10.77 3.66
N PHE A 52 4.33 10.76 5.00
CA PHE A 52 3.30 10.09 5.78
C PHE A 52 2.50 11.10 6.59
N THR A 53 1.19 11.08 6.42
CA THR A 53 0.31 12.14 6.93
C THR A 53 -0.58 11.70 8.08
N ASP A 54 -0.74 10.41 8.30
CA ASP A 54 -1.47 9.92 9.47
C ASP A 54 -0.65 10.10 10.75
N HIS A 55 -1.33 10.13 11.86
CA HIS A 55 -0.70 10.09 13.17
C HIS A 55 -0.15 8.69 13.42
N LEU A 56 1.18 8.57 13.41
CA LEU A 56 1.93 7.32 13.52
C LEU A 56 2.90 7.39 14.72
N PRO A 57 2.47 7.03 15.93
CA PRO A 57 3.33 7.08 17.11
C PRO A 57 4.61 6.24 16.98
N GLN A 58 4.53 5.14 16.23
CA GLN A 58 5.64 4.21 15.98
C GLN A 58 6.33 4.45 14.62
N LEU A 59 6.21 5.64 14.01
CA LEU A 59 6.77 5.93 12.69
C LEU A 59 8.26 5.54 12.61
N HIS A 60 9.09 5.99 13.55
CA HIS A 60 10.54 5.74 13.53
C HIS A 60 10.90 4.27 13.77
N GLN A 61 10.09 3.54 14.55
CA GLN A 61 10.24 2.10 14.69
C GLN A 61 10.00 1.41 13.34
N HIS A 62 8.90 1.74 12.68
CA HIS A 62 8.59 1.17 11.36
C HIS A 62 9.60 1.59 10.29
N MET A 63 10.11 2.83 10.33
CA MET A 63 11.20 3.26 9.46
C MET A 63 12.45 2.41 9.65
N SER A 64 12.81 2.10 10.90
CA SER A 64 13.93 1.21 11.23
C SER A 64 13.69 -0.22 10.71
N GLU A 65 12.51 -0.78 10.92
CA GLU A 65 12.12 -2.11 10.43
C GLU A 65 12.21 -2.22 8.90
N TRP A 66 11.85 -1.17 8.18
CA TRP A 66 11.86 -1.11 6.72
C TRP A 66 13.10 -0.44 6.12
N GLN A 67 14.12 -0.15 6.93
CA GLN A 67 15.41 0.44 6.54
C GLN A 67 15.24 1.77 5.76
N LEU A 68 14.29 2.60 6.19
CA LEU A 68 14.08 3.94 5.65
C LEU A 68 14.95 4.94 6.39
N ALA A 69 15.67 5.78 5.66
CA ALA A 69 16.53 6.81 6.27
C ALA A 69 15.70 8.03 6.72
N GLU A 70 16.04 8.61 7.87
CA GLU A 70 15.36 9.76 8.46
C GLU A 70 15.26 10.94 7.48
N HIS A 71 16.33 11.22 6.75
CA HIS A 71 16.36 12.30 5.77
C HIS A 71 15.50 12.05 4.51
N GLU A 72 14.99 10.85 4.30
CA GLU A 72 14.11 10.48 3.19
C GLU A 72 12.63 10.54 3.57
N VAL A 73 12.30 10.69 4.85
CA VAL A 73 10.93 10.62 5.35
C VAL A 73 10.49 11.96 5.93
N ILE A 74 9.25 12.33 5.66
CA ILE A 74 8.54 13.44 6.29
C ILE A 74 7.27 12.88 6.94
N GLY A 75 7.23 12.87 8.27
CA GLY A 75 6.01 12.65 9.04
C GLY A 75 5.33 13.99 9.30
N LEU A 76 4.04 14.11 8.98
CA LEU A 76 3.29 15.35 9.14
C LEU A 76 3.40 15.90 10.57
N TYR A 77 3.17 15.07 11.57
CA TYR A 77 3.15 15.51 12.98
C TYR A 77 4.56 15.78 13.52
N ASP A 78 5.58 15.04 13.09
CA ASP A 78 6.97 15.33 13.42
C ASP A 78 7.41 16.68 12.85
N TYR A 79 6.96 17.00 11.63
CA TYR A 79 7.21 18.30 11.01
C TYR A 79 6.57 19.44 11.79
N LEU A 80 5.30 19.30 12.17
CA LEU A 80 4.55 20.33 12.91
C LEU A 80 5.09 20.56 14.34
N LEU A 81 5.67 19.54 14.96
CA LEU A 81 6.22 19.58 16.32
C LEU A 81 7.74 19.85 16.34
N SER A 82 8.35 20.13 15.19
CA SER A 82 9.79 20.40 15.09
C SER A 82 10.14 21.83 15.51
N ASP A 83 11.22 21.98 16.29
CA ASP A 83 11.77 23.28 16.66
C ASP A 83 12.35 24.05 15.47
N ASP A 84 12.91 23.34 14.49
CA ASP A 84 13.36 23.89 13.19
C ASP A 84 12.76 23.05 12.04
N PRO A 85 11.56 23.44 11.56
CA PRO A 85 10.89 22.73 10.47
C PRO A 85 11.71 22.67 9.18
N ASP A 86 12.55 23.66 8.89
CA ASP A 86 13.37 23.67 7.67
C ASP A 86 14.55 22.68 7.78
N ASP A 87 15.20 22.59 8.95
CA ASP A 87 16.20 21.54 9.20
C ASP A 87 15.57 20.14 9.17
N TYR A 88 14.39 19.98 9.74
CA TYR A 88 13.65 18.71 9.68
C TYR A 88 13.38 18.29 8.24
N LEU A 89 12.98 19.18 7.35
CA LEU A 89 12.76 18.84 5.93
C LEU A 89 14.04 18.39 5.23
N GLN A 90 15.21 18.79 5.69
CA GLN A 90 16.51 18.33 5.13
C GLN A 90 16.98 17.02 5.75
N GLN A 91 17.04 16.98 7.06
CA GLN A 91 17.75 15.94 7.81
C GLN A 91 16.85 14.86 8.40
N GLY A 92 15.53 15.11 8.44
CA GLY A 92 14.60 14.29 9.22
C GLY A 92 14.82 14.46 10.72
N THR A 93 14.43 13.46 11.49
CA THR A 93 14.61 13.44 12.94
C THR A 93 16.06 13.09 13.29
N ARG A 94 16.77 14.00 13.97
CA ARG A 94 18.19 13.79 14.31
C ARG A 94 18.43 12.71 15.36
N GLN A 95 17.49 12.52 16.27
CA GLN A 95 17.55 11.52 17.35
C GLN A 95 16.23 10.78 17.45
N PRO A 96 15.93 9.88 16.50
CA PRO A 96 14.66 9.17 16.49
C PRO A 96 14.58 8.20 17.67
N GLN A 97 13.42 8.16 18.33
CA GLN A 97 13.10 7.09 19.26
C GLN A 97 12.35 5.99 18.53
N VAL A 98 12.83 4.78 18.68
CA VAL A 98 12.27 3.59 18.03
C VAL A 98 11.35 2.78 18.94
N TYR A 99 11.07 3.28 20.15
CA TYR A 99 10.11 2.67 21.08
C TYR A 99 9.32 3.75 21.82
N TYR A 100 8.23 3.36 22.42
CA TYR A 100 7.40 4.21 23.26
C TYR A 100 6.89 3.45 24.48
N GLU A 101 6.58 4.21 25.53
CA GLU A 101 5.89 3.69 26.70
C GLU A 101 4.42 4.10 26.69
N GLU A 102 3.57 3.17 27.09
CA GLU A 102 2.14 3.33 27.12
C GLU A 102 1.61 3.15 28.53
N SER A 103 0.76 4.08 29.01
CA SER A 103 0.05 3.96 30.25
C SER A 103 -1.43 4.29 30.08
N LEU A 104 -2.28 3.49 30.68
CA LEU A 104 -3.74 3.68 30.67
C LEU A 104 -4.20 4.14 32.05
N TRP A 105 -4.91 5.28 32.08
CA TRP A 105 -5.52 5.80 33.28
C TRP A 105 -7.04 5.87 33.12
N ASP A 106 -7.76 5.30 34.07
CA ASP A 106 -9.22 5.38 34.15
C ASP A 106 -9.62 6.36 35.26
N THR A 107 -10.41 7.37 34.89
CA THR A 107 -10.98 8.31 35.85
C THR A 107 -12.45 7.98 36.07
N GLU A 108 -12.75 7.24 37.11
CA GLU A 108 -14.13 6.81 37.46
C GLU A 108 -15.12 7.99 37.56
N GLN A 109 -14.66 9.17 38.03
CA GLN A 109 -15.51 10.35 38.21
C GLN A 109 -15.97 11.00 36.91
N THR A 110 -15.18 10.93 35.86
CA THR A 110 -15.48 11.57 34.55
C THR A 110 -15.90 10.59 33.47
N GLN A 111 -15.85 9.28 33.77
CA GLN A 111 -16.08 8.20 32.82
C GLN A 111 -15.15 8.28 31.58
N ARG A 112 -13.99 8.93 31.70
CA ARG A 112 -13.00 9.07 30.65
C ARG A 112 -11.79 8.19 30.92
N LEU A 113 -11.34 7.50 29.91
CA LEU A 113 -10.05 6.82 29.91
C LEU A 113 -9.02 7.80 29.36
N LEU A 114 -7.91 7.97 30.06
CA LEU A 114 -6.76 8.72 29.57
C LEU A 114 -5.68 7.72 29.19
N PHE A 115 -5.25 7.80 27.95
CA PHE A 115 -4.14 7.03 27.46
C PHE A 115 -2.98 7.98 27.18
N ARG A 116 -1.81 7.71 27.73
CA ARG A 116 -0.64 8.54 27.56
C ARG A 116 0.52 7.71 27.03
N GLN A 117 1.15 8.24 26.02
CA GLN A 117 2.24 7.61 25.30
C GLN A 117 3.39 8.62 25.17
N ALA A 118 4.60 8.21 25.49
CA ALA A 118 5.80 9.01 25.31
C ALA A 118 6.57 8.49 24.10
N THR A 119 6.77 9.34 23.09
CA THR A 119 7.49 8.97 21.86
C THR A 119 8.93 9.47 21.87
N GLY A 120 9.33 10.20 22.92
CA GLY A 120 10.66 10.80 23.10
C GLY A 120 10.80 12.21 22.53
N ARG A 121 10.06 12.54 21.50
CA ARG A 121 10.01 13.91 20.94
C ARG A 121 8.81 14.69 21.44
N TYR A 122 7.72 14.01 21.67
CA TYR A 122 6.49 14.57 22.21
C TYR A 122 5.77 13.54 23.08
N THR A 123 4.96 14.03 23.97
CA THR A 123 4.01 13.22 24.73
C THR A 123 2.70 13.16 23.99
N GLU A 124 2.15 11.99 23.85
CA GLU A 124 0.82 11.78 23.31
C GLU A 124 -0.17 11.51 24.43
N THR A 125 -1.30 12.19 24.42
CA THR A 125 -2.42 11.94 25.32
C THR A 125 -3.68 11.72 24.50
N ILE A 126 -4.30 10.55 24.67
CA ILE A 126 -5.59 10.22 24.04
C ILE A 126 -6.67 10.24 25.13
N GLN A 127 -7.60 11.18 25.02
CA GLN A 127 -8.81 11.21 25.81
C GLN A 127 -9.86 10.32 25.15
N ARG A 128 -10.47 9.43 25.94
CA ARG A 128 -11.48 8.50 25.47
C ARG A 128 -12.83 8.78 26.11
N ARG A 129 -13.89 8.44 25.37
CA ARG A 129 -15.27 8.54 25.87
C ARG A 129 -16.08 7.31 25.52
N LYS A 130 -17.15 7.09 26.29
CA LYS A 130 -18.15 6.08 25.95
C LYS A 130 -19.07 6.61 24.84
N ARG A 131 -19.29 5.81 23.82
CA ARG A 131 -20.21 6.09 22.71
C ARG A 131 -21.23 4.95 22.63
N ARG A 132 -22.50 5.30 22.44
CA ARG A 132 -23.56 4.32 22.23
C ARG A 132 -23.60 3.92 20.75
N THR A 133 -23.59 2.61 20.48
CA THR A 133 -23.77 2.05 19.14
C THR A 133 -25.24 2.07 18.73
N ARG A 134 -25.54 1.75 17.46
CA ARG A 134 -26.93 1.63 16.96
C ARG A 134 -27.70 0.53 17.68
N ASP A 135 -27.01 -0.54 18.06
CA ASP A 135 -27.61 -1.68 18.78
C ASP A 135 -27.80 -1.41 20.27
N GLY A 136 -27.45 -0.22 20.74
CA GLY A 136 -27.63 0.23 22.12
C GLY A 136 -26.49 -0.11 23.06
N GLU A 137 -25.43 -0.77 22.60
CA GLU A 137 -24.23 -1.07 23.37
C GLU A 137 -23.34 0.17 23.55
N TYR A 138 -22.45 0.12 24.52
CA TYR A 138 -21.45 1.18 24.73
C TYR A 138 -20.08 0.68 24.33
N VAL A 139 -19.43 1.43 23.46
CA VAL A 139 -18.01 1.24 23.08
C VAL A 139 -17.18 2.42 23.56
N VAL A 140 -15.94 2.16 23.93
CA VAL A 140 -14.97 3.20 24.28
C VAL A 140 -14.27 3.63 22.99
N VAL A 141 -14.32 4.92 22.70
CA VAL A 141 -13.74 5.51 21.49
C VAL A 141 -12.82 6.66 21.84
N ASP A 142 -11.86 6.95 20.98
CA ASP A 142 -11.01 8.12 21.10
C ASP A 142 -11.87 9.37 20.88
N ASP A 143 -11.68 10.40 21.72
CA ASP A 143 -12.41 11.66 21.64
C ASP A 143 -11.50 12.80 21.21
N ARG A 144 -10.35 12.93 21.87
CA ARG A 144 -9.35 13.96 21.58
C ARG A 144 -7.95 13.36 21.66
N VAL A 145 -7.09 13.76 20.75
CA VAL A 145 -5.66 13.47 20.78
C VAL A 145 -4.89 14.75 21.00
N ILE A 146 -3.88 14.71 21.84
CA ILE A 146 -2.99 15.83 22.16
C ILE A 146 -1.56 15.33 22.00
N LEU A 147 -0.81 15.97 21.10
CA LEU A 147 0.62 15.78 20.94
C LEU A 147 1.32 17.04 21.42
N GLU A 148 2.23 16.94 22.37
CA GLU A 148 2.89 18.11 22.93
C GLU A 148 4.33 17.85 23.34
N ASN A 149 5.19 18.81 23.13
CA ASN A 149 6.53 18.91 23.69
C ASN A 149 6.69 20.22 24.49
N GLN A 150 7.91 20.60 24.82
CA GLN A 150 8.15 21.82 25.63
C GLN A 150 7.71 23.11 24.94
N GLN A 151 7.65 23.15 23.60
CA GLN A 151 7.44 24.35 22.80
C GLN A 151 6.22 24.29 21.89
N HIS A 152 5.86 23.11 21.40
CA HIS A 152 4.87 22.90 20.35
C HIS A 152 3.76 21.98 20.81
N ARG A 153 2.58 22.19 20.27
CA ARG A 153 1.43 21.33 20.50
C ARG A 153 0.58 21.20 19.24
N VAL A 154 0.10 19.98 18.99
CA VAL A 154 -0.94 19.69 18.00
C VAL A 154 -2.02 18.89 18.68
N ASP A 155 -3.27 19.32 18.57
CA ASP A 155 -4.40 18.54 19.09
C ASP A 155 -5.62 18.61 18.20
N TRP A 156 -6.46 17.57 18.26
CA TRP A 156 -7.68 17.46 17.48
C TRP A 156 -8.73 16.63 18.18
N HIS A 157 -9.99 16.80 17.77
CA HIS A 157 -11.09 15.93 18.14
C HIS A 157 -11.40 14.94 17.03
N TYR A 158 -12.00 13.80 17.39
CA TYR A 158 -12.53 12.86 16.41
C TYR A 158 -14.05 13.01 16.24
N GLN A 159 -14.46 13.22 15.01
CA GLN A 159 -15.84 13.06 14.58
C GLN A 159 -16.05 11.65 14.02
N TYR A 160 -17.15 11.02 14.43
CA TYR A 160 -17.49 9.67 14.02
C TYR A 160 -18.68 9.67 13.07
N ASP A 161 -18.49 9.14 11.87
CA ASP A 161 -19.52 8.94 10.87
C ASP A 161 -19.86 7.45 10.80
N GLY A 162 -21.04 7.05 11.30
CA GLY A 162 -21.44 5.65 11.39
C GLY A 162 -20.63 4.86 12.44
N GLU A 163 -20.46 3.56 12.24
CA GLU A 163 -19.80 2.68 13.21
C GLU A 163 -18.27 2.68 13.09
N ASN A 164 -17.75 2.77 11.89
CA ASN A 164 -16.34 2.55 11.59
C ASN A 164 -15.58 3.79 11.07
N GLY A 165 -16.29 4.86 10.70
CA GLY A 165 -15.67 6.08 10.19
C GLY A 165 -15.28 7.02 11.33
N LYS A 166 -13.99 7.36 11.47
CA LYS A 166 -13.52 8.45 12.32
C LYS A 166 -12.65 9.40 11.51
N ARG A 167 -12.83 10.72 11.73
CA ARG A 167 -12.01 11.76 11.08
C ARG A 167 -11.59 12.81 12.08
N PRO A 168 -10.35 13.33 12.00
CA PRO A 168 -9.92 14.47 12.81
C PRO A 168 -10.67 15.74 12.38
N VAL A 169 -11.09 16.53 13.38
CA VAL A 169 -11.72 17.83 13.20
C VAL A 169 -11.23 18.79 14.27
N ASN A 170 -11.36 20.10 14.02
CA ASN A 170 -10.93 21.14 14.93
C ASN A 170 -9.48 20.92 15.38
N ILE A 171 -8.57 20.91 14.40
CA ILE A 171 -7.17 20.63 14.60
C ILE A 171 -6.46 21.94 14.96
N HIS A 172 -5.88 21.99 16.15
CA HIS A 172 -5.08 23.11 16.62
C HIS A 172 -3.60 22.80 16.44
N VAL A 173 -2.85 23.77 15.94
CA VAL A 173 -1.39 23.70 15.83
C VAL A 173 -0.82 24.94 16.50
N ASP A 174 -0.20 24.75 17.66
CA ASP A 174 0.32 25.81 18.49
C ASP A 174 1.83 25.98 18.31
N ASN A 175 2.23 27.25 18.13
CA ASN A 175 3.62 27.71 18.02
C ASN A 175 4.40 27.14 16.80
N PHE A 176 3.72 26.69 15.75
CA PHE A 176 4.43 26.34 14.52
C PHE A 176 4.99 27.61 13.86
N ARG A 177 6.32 27.71 13.75
CA ARG A 177 7.01 28.95 13.30
C ARG A 177 6.61 30.21 14.08
N GLY A 178 6.27 30.05 15.36
CA GLY A 178 5.83 31.14 16.22
C GLY A 178 4.38 31.61 15.99
N GLN A 179 3.58 30.84 15.26
CA GLN A 179 2.19 31.14 14.94
C GLN A 179 1.26 30.03 15.47
N HIS A 180 -0.02 30.37 15.60
CA HIS A 180 -1.08 29.44 15.98
C HIS A 180 -2.06 29.28 14.82
N TYR A 181 -2.45 28.03 14.54
CA TYR A 181 -3.36 27.70 13.45
C TYR A 181 -4.50 26.86 13.97
N LEU A 182 -5.67 27.04 13.36
CA LEU A 182 -6.86 26.23 13.56
C LEU A 182 -7.36 25.75 12.19
N PHE A 183 -7.48 24.45 12.04
CA PHE A 183 -8.05 23.81 10.86
C PHE A 183 -9.35 23.09 11.24
N THR A 184 -10.42 23.33 10.48
CA THR A 184 -11.71 22.68 10.73
C THR A 184 -11.68 21.20 10.33
N THR A 185 -10.91 20.89 9.28
CA THR A 185 -10.81 19.55 8.69
C THR A 185 -9.36 19.12 8.46
N GLN A 186 -9.17 17.81 8.29
CA GLN A 186 -7.86 17.26 7.91
C GLN A 186 -7.40 17.77 6.53
N GLU A 187 -8.32 18.01 5.60
CA GLU A 187 -8.00 18.51 4.27
C GLU A 187 -7.39 19.93 4.33
N GLU A 188 -7.91 20.81 5.20
CA GLU A 188 -7.32 22.13 5.42
C GLU A 188 -5.90 22.03 5.99
N LEU A 189 -5.68 21.14 6.96
CA LEU A 189 -4.33 20.87 7.49
C LEU A 189 -3.39 20.35 6.41
N LEU A 190 -3.83 19.42 5.59
CA LEU A 190 -3.02 18.86 4.49
C LEU A 190 -2.71 19.93 3.43
N THR A 191 -3.68 20.80 3.11
CA THR A 191 -3.47 21.93 2.20
C THR A 191 -2.40 22.89 2.74
N PHE A 192 -2.48 23.22 4.02
CA PHE A 192 -1.44 24.01 4.71
C PHE A 192 -0.07 23.31 4.66
N PHE A 193 -0.02 22.03 5.00
CA PHE A 193 1.22 21.26 5.00
C PHE A 193 1.88 21.19 3.62
N PHE A 194 1.12 20.90 2.57
CA PHE A 194 1.66 20.89 1.22
C PHE A 194 2.06 22.29 0.74
N ALA A 195 1.38 23.34 1.18
CA ALA A 195 1.81 24.72 0.92
C ALA A 195 3.16 25.05 1.60
N GLU A 196 3.39 24.55 2.82
CA GLU A 196 4.70 24.68 3.49
C GLU A 196 5.81 23.91 2.74
N LEU A 197 5.53 22.72 2.22
CA LEU A 197 6.49 22.02 1.34
C LEU A 197 6.79 22.80 0.06
N GLN A 198 5.77 23.44 -0.55
CA GLN A 198 5.95 24.32 -1.72
C GLN A 198 6.73 25.60 -1.41
N ARG A 199 6.61 26.12 -0.18
CA ARG A 199 7.40 27.26 0.28
C ARG A 199 8.90 26.93 0.36
N TYR A 200 9.21 25.70 0.81
CA TYR A 200 10.59 25.27 1.05
C TYR A 200 11.26 24.72 -0.23
N PHE A 201 10.59 23.83 -0.96
CA PHE A 201 11.05 23.25 -2.22
C PHE A 201 10.33 23.94 -3.39
N THR A 202 11.07 24.44 -4.37
CA THR A 202 10.49 25.31 -5.42
C THR A 202 9.95 24.59 -6.64
N GLN A 203 10.33 23.32 -6.87
CA GLN A 203 9.92 22.53 -8.03
C GLN A 203 9.47 21.14 -7.58
N ASN A 204 8.21 21.03 -7.22
CA ASN A 204 7.68 19.82 -6.59
C ASN A 204 6.83 18.98 -7.53
N VAL A 205 7.11 17.67 -7.50
CA VAL A 205 6.29 16.64 -8.14
C VAL A 205 5.77 15.71 -7.06
N TYR A 206 4.46 15.62 -6.92
CA TYR A 206 3.81 14.74 -5.97
C TYR A 206 3.27 13.51 -6.67
N PHE A 207 3.60 12.33 -6.19
CA PHE A 207 2.98 11.06 -6.55
C PHE A 207 2.14 10.58 -5.38
N VAL A 208 0.82 10.64 -5.53
CA VAL A 208 -0.12 10.18 -4.49
C VAL A 208 -0.35 8.68 -4.70
N ASP A 209 0.00 7.90 -3.69
CA ASP A 209 -0.19 6.45 -3.68
C ASP A 209 -1.53 6.05 -3.05
N ARG A 210 -1.97 6.80 -2.06
CA ARG A 210 -3.25 6.56 -1.37
C ARG A 210 -3.71 7.82 -0.65
N GLY A 211 -5.02 8.07 -0.69
CA GLY A 211 -5.68 9.09 0.13
C GLY A 211 -6.36 10.19 -0.68
N VAL A 212 -7.69 10.13 -0.75
CA VAL A 212 -8.52 11.15 -1.42
C VAL A 212 -8.26 12.55 -0.84
N SER A 213 -8.05 12.67 0.48
CA SER A 213 -7.76 13.96 1.13
C SER A 213 -6.42 14.58 0.67
N HIS A 214 -5.43 13.75 0.31
CA HIS A 214 -4.17 14.23 -0.26
C HIS A 214 -4.38 14.78 -1.67
N GLU A 215 -5.14 14.05 -2.49
CA GLU A 215 -5.50 14.49 -3.84
C GLU A 215 -6.28 15.81 -3.78
N ALA A 216 -7.28 15.91 -2.90
CA ALA A 216 -8.09 17.10 -2.73
C ALA A 216 -7.25 18.32 -2.34
N ALA A 217 -6.34 18.17 -1.37
CA ALA A 217 -5.45 19.23 -0.92
C ALA A 217 -4.49 19.70 -2.04
N LEU A 218 -3.86 18.78 -2.76
CA LEU A 218 -2.93 19.09 -3.84
C LEU A 218 -3.63 19.70 -5.07
N ILE A 219 -4.83 19.20 -5.41
CA ILE A 219 -5.66 19.75 -6.48
C ILE A 219 -6.09 21.19 -6.13
N SER A 220 -6.51 21.43 -4.90
CA SER A 220 -6.88 22.77 -4.40
C SER A 220 -5.72 23.76 -4.53
N LEU A 221 -4.51 23.37 -4.11
CA LEU A 221 -3.30 24.18 -4.26
C LEU A 221 -2.98 24.48 -5.73
N LYS A 222 -3.09 23.49 -6.59
CA LYS A 222 -2.81 23.65 -8.02
C LYS A 222 -3.81 24.57 -8.69
N GLN A 223 -5.09 24.45 -8.36
CA GLN A 223 -6.16 25.36 -8.84
C GLN A 223 -5.96 26.79 -8.32
N ALA A 224 -5.38 26.94 -7.13
CA ALA A 224 -4.98 28.25 -6.58
C ALA A 224 -3.70 28.82 -7.23
N GLY A 225 -3.11 28.13 -8.20
CA GLY A 225 -1.96 28.62 -8.97
C GLY A 225 -0.59 28.16 -8.45
N SER A 226 -0.52 27.21 -7.50
CA SER A 226 0.76 26.64 -7.09
C SER A 226 1.44 25.87 -8.21
N PRO A 227 2.74 26.09 -8.47
CA PRO A 227 3.47 25.49 -9.58
C PRO A 227 3.92 24.05 -9.25
N LEU A 228 3.00 23.22 -8.79
CA LEU A 228 3.25 21.81 -8.51
C LEU A 228 2.82 20.90 -9.68
N GLN A 229 3.45 19.75 -9.79
CA GLN A 229 2.99 18.66 -10.64
C GLN A 229 2.40 17.54 -9.80
N LEU A 230 1.27 16.98 -10.28
CA LEU A 230 0.50 15.97 -9.57
C LEU A 230 0.40 14.69 -10.39
N GLY A 231 0.95 13.61 -9.87
CA GLY A 231 0.77 12.25 -10.36
C GLY A 231 -0.04 11.43 -9.35
N VAL A 232 -0.88 10.53 -9.86
CA VAL A 232 -1.62 9.56 -9.03
C VAL A 232 -1.26 8.15 -9.48
N VAL A 233 -0.97 7.27 -8.52
CA VAL A 233 -0.60 5.87 -8.78
C VAL A 233 -1.79 4.96 -8.47
N ILE A 234 -2.26 4.19 -9.43
CA ILE A 234 -3.37 3.27 -9.27
C ILE A 234 -2.83 1.88 -8.91
N HIS A 235 -3.10 1.43 -7.67
CA HIS A 235 -2.59 0.17 -7.11
C HIS A 235 -3.58 -1.00 -7.16
N ALA A 236 -4.86 -0.74 -7.46
CA ALA A 236 -5.93 -1.74 -7.45
C ALA A 236 -6.80 -1.61 -8.69
N ALA A 237 -7.84 -2.43 -8.78
CA ALA A 237 -8.87 -2.24 -9.80
C ALA A 237 -9.54 -0.87 -9.62
N HIS A 238 -9.53 -0.06 -10.69
CA HIS A 238 -10.01 1.32 -10.66
C HIS A 238 -11.54 1.44 -10.73
N PHE A 239 -12.23 0.35 -11.03
CA PHE A 239 -13.70 0.27 -11.04
C PHE A 239 -14.19 -1.02 -10.37
N VAL A 240 -15.45 -1.02 -9.94
CA VAL A 240 -16.09 -2.15 -9.27
C VAL A 240 -17.18 -2.82 -10.11
N GLY A 241 -17.64 -2.17 -11.18
CA GLY A 241 -18.68 -2.69 -12.05
C GLY A 241 -19.16 -1.64 -13.04
N PHE A 242 -20.34 -1.91 -13.63
CA PHE A 242 -21.02 -1.00 -14.56
C PHE A 242 -22.46 -0.79 -14.13
N VAL A 243 -22.94 0.44 -14.27
CA VAL A 243 -24.34 0.82 -14.07
C VAL A 243 -24.81 1.54 -15.34
N ASN A 244 -25.81 0.99 -16.00
CA ASN A 244 -26.34 1.52 -17.27
C ASN A 244 -25.27 1.75 -18.35
N GLY A 245 -24.26 0.87 -18.42
CA GLY A 245 -23.17 0.97 -19.39
C GLY A 245 -22.04 1.93 -18.99
N HIS A 246 -22.16 2.64 -17.87
CA HIS A 246 -21.11 3.53 -17.35
C HIS A 246 -20.32 2.83 -16.24
N PRO A 247 -18.99 3.05 -16.17
CA PRO A 247 -18.18 2.48 -15.12
C PRO A 247 -18.58 3.03 -13.75
N LEU A 248 -18.71 2.14 -12.78
CA LEU A 248 -18.79 2.50 -11.37
C LEU A 248 -17.37 2.50 -10.81
N TRP A 249 -16.81 3.67 -10.63
CA TRP A 249 -15.44 3.82 -10.14
C TRP A 249 -15.30 3.27 -8.74
N ASN A 250 -14.14 2.72 -8.44
CA ASN A 250 -13.74 2.41 -7.08
C ASN A 250 -13.65 3.73 -6.29
N THR A 251 -14.20 3.76 -5.08
CA THR A 251 -14.26 4.96 -4.24
C THR A 251 -12.89 5.59 -3.97
N TYR A 252 -11.82 4.80 -4.00
CA TYR A 252 -10.45 5.31 -3.86
C TYR A 252 -9.98 6.15 -5.05
N TYR A 253 -10.59 5.98 -6.24
CA TYR A 253 -10.17 6.66 -7.47
C TYR A 253 -11.27 7.54 -8.08
N GLN A 254 -12.46 7.58 -7.49
CA GLN A 254 -13.56 8.43 -7.96
C GLN A 254 -13.10 9.89 -8.06
N TYR A 255 -12.45 10.40 -7.01
CA TYR A 255 -12.00 11.78 -6.95
C TYR A 255 -10.97 12.11 -8.04
N LEU A 256 -10.05 11.20 -8.33
CA LEU A 256 -9.10 11.30 -9.45
C LEU A 256 -9.84 11.48 -10.79
N PHE A 257 -10.82 10.61 -11.07
CA PHE A 257 -11.54 10.64 -12.35
C PHE A 257 -12.44 11.87 -12.49
N ASP A 258 -12.92 12.43 -11.39
CA ASP A 258 -13.68 13.70 -11.38
C ASP A 258 -12.77 14.92 -11.63
N HIS A 259 -11.45 14.81 -11.47
CA HIS A 259 -10.49 15.92 -11.56
C HIS A 259 -9.35 15.70 -12.58
N LEU A 260 -9.57 14.88 -13.61
CA LEU A 260 -8.57 14.53 -14.63
C LEU A 260 -7.91 15.75 -15.30
N ALA A 261 -8.62 16.87 -15.41
CA ALA A 261 -8.08 18.08 -16.01
C ALA A 261 -6.88 18.66 -15.24
N VAL A 262 -6.89 18.49 -13.92
CA VAL A 262 -5.89 19.07 -13.00
C VAL A 262 -4.70 18.15 -12.80
N VAL A 263 -4.88 16.83 -12.93
CA VAL A 263 -3.83 15.82 -12.76
C VAL A 263 -2.92 15.80 -13.98
N ASP A 264 -1.60 15.78 -13.78
CA ASP A 264 -0.61 15.78 -14.88
C ASP A 264 -0.34 14.37 -15.40
N VAL A 265 -0.28 13.37 -14.50
CA VAL A 265 0.01 12.00 -14.88
C VAL A 265 -0.72 10.98 -13.99
N ILE A 266 -1.18 9.91 -14.59
CA ILE A 266 -1.76 8.74 -13.91
C ILE A 266 -0.86 7.55 -14.21
N ILE A 267 -0.35 6.91 -13.17
CA ILE A 267 0.51 5.75 -13.30
C ILE A 267 -0.32 4.49 -13.03
N VAL A 268 -0.32 3.57 -13.97
CA VAL A 268 -0.94 2.25 -13.85
C VAL A 268 0.12 1.16 -14.02
N SER A 269 -0.12 -0.01 -13.44
CA SER A 269 0.89 -1.08 -13.47
C SER A 269 0.88 -1.92 -14.74
N THR A 270 -0.22 -1.89 -15.53
CA THR A 270 -0.41 -2.80 -16.66
C THR A 270 -1.01 -2.10 -17.88
N HIS A 271 -0.65 -2.57 -19.07
CA HIS A 271 -1.23 -2.08 -20.32
C HIS A 271 -2.74 -2.31 -20.37
N GLN A 272 -3.21 -3.47 -19.88
CA GLN A 272 -4.63 -3.78 -19.83
C GLN A 272 -5.41 -2.77 -18.99
N GLN A 273 -4.87 -2.37 -17.82
CA GLN A 273 -5.52 -1.37 -16.98
C GLN A 273 -5.59 0.00 -17.68
N ARG A 274 -4.53 0.38 -18.40
CA ARG A 274 -4.53 1.60 -19.22
C ARG A 274 -5.60 1.56 -20.30
N GLU A 275 -5.68 0.47 -21.04
CA GLU A 275 -6.67 0.28 -22.12
C GLU A 275 -8.10 0.31 -21.57
N ASP A 276 -8.34 -0.36 -20.46
CA ASP A 276 -9.66 -0.36 -19.80
C ASP A 276 -10.06 1.06 -19.36
N ILE A 277 -9.15 1.81 -18.72
CA ILE A 277 -9.42 3.21 -18.31
C ILE A 277 -9.76 4.08 -19.54
N LEU A 278 -8.94 4.00 -20.58
CA LEU A 278 -9.19 4.79 -21.81
C LEU A 278 -10.54 4.46 -22.45
N SER A 279 -10.84 3.18 -22.60
CA SER A 279 -12.13 2.72 -23.14
C SER A 279 -13.31 3.19 -22.30
N GLN A 280 -13.21 3.10 -20.98
CA GLN A 280 -14.25 3.53 -20.07
C GLN A 280 -14.45 5.06 -20.05
N LEU A 281 -13.36 5.84 -20.08
CA LEU A 281 -13.42 7.29 -20.18
C LEU A 281 -14.04 7.73 -21.50
N GLN A 282 -13.76 7.03 -22.59
CA GLN A 282 -14.36 7.28 -23.88
C GLN A 282 -15.89 7.09 -23.86
N THR A 283 -16.42 6.10 -23.11
CA THR A 283 -17.88 5.91 -22.94
C THR A 283 -18.54 7.08 -22.19
N LEU A 284 -17.75 7.82 -21.40
CA LEU A 284 -18.19 9.03 -20.69
C LEU A 284 -17.97 10.32 -21.52
N GLY A 285 -17.49 10.22 -22.77
CA GLY A 285 -17.21 11.36 -23.62
C GLY A 285 -15.92 12.10 -23.27
N VAL A 286 -15.04 11.49 -22.44
CA VAL A 286 -13.73 12.05 -22.10
C VAL A 286 -12.70 11.55 -23.10
N SER A 287 -12.12 12.46 -23.88
CA SER A 287 -11.00 12.24 -24.82
C SER A 287 -9.75 12.99 -24.34
N ASP A 288 -8.66 12.87 -25.06
CA ASP A 288 -7.41 13.63 -24.87
C ASP A 288 -6.71 13.40 -23.50
N VAL A 289 -6.90 12.21 -22.89
CA VAL A 289 -6.26 11.83 -21.64
C VAL A 289 -5.22 10.71 -21.81
N ALA A 290 -5.05 10.21 -23.04
CA ALA A 290 -4.18 9.07 -23.33
C ALA A 290 -2.72 9.32 -22.95
N ASP A 291 -2.23 10.54 -23.17
CA ASP A 291 -0.85 10.94 -22.86
C ASP A 291 -0.60 11.11 -21.35
N LYS A 292 -1.67 11.29 -20.57
CA LYS A 292 -1.59 11.37 -19.10
C LYS A 292 -1.48 10.01 -18.44
N ILE A 293 -1.85 8.90 -19.11
CA ILE A 293 -1.89 7.57 -18.50
C ILE A 293 -0.66 6.77 -18.93
N VAL A 294 0.28 6.63 -18.01
CA VAL A 294 1.57 5.97 -18.21
C VAL A 294 1.59 4.61 -17.54
N VAL A 295 2.14 3.60 -18.24
CA VAL A 295 2.30 2.26 -17.69
C VAL A 295 3.70 2.13 -17.13
N ILE A 296 3.80 2.02 -15.80
CA ILE A 296 5.03 1.68 -15.08
C ILE A 296 4.67 0.63 -14.02
N PRO A 297 5.22 -0.58 -14.10
CA PRO A 297 5.00 -1.60 -13.08
C PRO A 297 5.40 -1.09 -11.68
N VAL A 298 4.55 -1.32 -10.69
CA VAL A 298 4.78 -0.86 -9.31
C VAL A 298 5.85 -1.66 -8.57
N GLY A 299 6.38 -2.71 -9.20
CA GLY A 299 7.48 -3.51 -8.68
C GLY A 299 8.25 -4.20 -9.78
N GLY A 300 9.44 -4.67 -9.44
CA GLY A 300 10.33 -5.44 -10.29
C GLY A 300 11.17 -6.39 -9.44
N VAL A 301 12.07 -7.11 -10.10
CA VAL A 301 12.94 -8.09 -9.45
C VAL A 301 14.41 -7.78 -9.71
N PRO A 302 15.31 -8.09 -8.74
CA PRO A 302 16.72 -7.78 -8.88
C PRO A 302 17.43 -8.68 -9.91
N ALA A 303 17.00 -9.93 -10.00
CA ALA A 303 17.59 -10.95 -10.84
C ALA A 303 16.57 -12.03 -11.21
N ILE A 304 16.91 -12.85 -12.18
CA ILE A 304 16.12 -13.99 -12.62
C ILE A 304 16.89 -15.26 -12.32
N ALA A 305 16.28 -16.16 -11.56
CA ALA A 305 16.85 -17.48 -11.32
C ALA A 305 16.74 -18.37 -12.58
N PRO A 306 17.63 -19.34 -12.74
CA PRO A 306 17.49 -20.38 -13.76
C PRO A 306 16.16 -21.12 -13.63
N ALA A 307 15.66 -21.61 -14.75
CA ALA A 307 14.50 -22.47 -14.75
C ALA A 307 14.75 -23.76 -13.94
N ARG A 308 13.72 -24.27 -13.31
CA ARG A 308 13.76 -25.46 -12.46
C ARG A 308 13.40 -26.71 -13.25
N HIS A 309 13.77 -27.81 -12.68
CA HIS A 309 13.53 -29.12 -13.24
C HIS A 309 12.74 -29.97 -12.23
N TRP A 310 11.65 -30.61 -12.70
CA TRP A 310 10.80 -31.43 -11.83
C TRP A 310 11.31 -32.88 -11.78
N GLN A 311 11.50 -33.40 -10.57
CA GLN A 311 12.03 -34.74 -10.34
C GLN A 311 11.01 -35.73 -9.77
N GLY A 312 9.70 -35.38 -9.79
CA GLY A 312 8.64 -36.29 -9.34
C GLY A 312 8.53 -36.47 -7.83
N HIS A 313 9.11 -35.55 -7.03
CA HIS A 313 8.98 -35.57 -5.58
C HIS A 313 7.63 -34.97 -5.10
N THR A 314 7.38 -34.96 -3.79
CA THR A 314 6.20 -34.29 -3.21
C THR A 314 6.17 -32.81 -3.63
N ALA A 315 5.09 -32.40 -4.28
CA ALA A 315 4.91 -31.03 -4.79
C ALA A 315 4.81 -30.02 -3.65
N LYS A 316 5.66 -29.01 -3.65
CA LYS A 316 5.70 -27.97 -2.61
C LYS A 316 5.13 -26.66 -3.16
N PHE A 317 3.90 -26.36 -2.77
CA PHE A 317 3.27 -25.08 -3.09
C PHE A 317 3.58 -24.03 -2.03
N VAL A 318 3.61 -22.78 -2.47
CA VAL A 318 3.73 -21.62 -1.60
C VAL A 318 2.73 -20.55 -2.01
N THR A 319 2.25 -19.79 -1.02
CA THR A 319 1.57 -18.50 -1.20
C THR A 319 2.14 -17.49 -0.21
N ALA A 320 2.23 -16.22 -0.62
CA ALA A 320 2.68 -15.13 0.22
C ALA A 320 1.71 -13.95 0.03
N ALA A 321 0.97 -13.60 1.08
CA ALA A 321 -0.04 -12.54 1.04
C ALA A 321 -0.38 -12.07 2.45
N ARG A 322 -0.98 -10.88 2.59
CA ARG A 322 -1.67 -10.52 3.82
C ARG A 322 -2.78 -11.54 4.11
N LEU A 323 -2.91 -11.97 5.36
CA LEU A 323 -3.99 -12.88 5.74
C LEU A 323 -5.28 -12.10 5.94
N HIS A 324 -5.95 -11.83 4.82
CA HIS A 324 -7.18 -11.06 4.73
C HIS A 324 -8.21 -11.78 3.84
N VAL A 325 -9.49 -11.59 4.09
CA VAL A 325 -10.60 -12.26 3.40
C VAL A 325 -10.51 -12.15 1.86
N GLU A 326 -10.05 -11.01 1.33
CA GLU A 326 -9.90 -10.78 -0.12
C GLU A 326 -8.92 -11.72 -0.83
N LYS A 327 -8.03 -12.39 -0.08
CA LYS A 327 -7.05 -13.34 -0.60
C LYS A 327 -7.59 -14.76 -0.74
N ASN A 328 -8.80 -15.02 -0.26
CA ASN A 328 -9.50 -16.31 -0.39
C ASN A 328 -8.61 -17.52 -0.06
N LEU A 329 -7.80 -17.41 1.01
CA LEU A 329 -6.84 -18.49 1.37
C LEU A 329 -7.53 -19.81 1.71
N THR A 330 -8.77 -19.80 2.14
CA THR A 330 -9.60 -20.99 2.30
C THR A 330 -9.79 -21.75 0.99
N HIS A 331 -9.89 -21.06 -0.15
CA HIS A 331 -9.96 -21.69 -1.47
C HIS A 331 -8.66 -22.44 -1.81
N VAL A 332 -7.51 -21.84 -1.51
CA VAL A 332 -6.20 -22.49 -1.69
C VAL A 332 -6.10 -23.75 -0.83
N ILE A 333 -6.49 -23.65 0.45
CA ILE A 333 -6.47 -24.79 1.38
C ILE A 333 -7.42 -25.90 0.92
N MET A 334 -8.62 -25.56 0.46
CA MET A 334 -9.57 -26.55 -0.05
C MET A 334 -9.15 -27.17 -1.39
N ALA A 335 -8.47 -26.42 -2.26
CA ALA A 335 -7.87 -26.98 -3.48
C ALA A 335 -6.76 -27.97 -3.14
N VAL A 336 -5.93 -27.70 -2.14
CA VAL A 336 -4.93 -28.65 -1.59
C VAL A 336 -5.61 -29.90 -1.05
N LYS A 337 -6.73 -29.76 -0.32
CA LYS A 337 -7.51 -30.89 0.16
C LYS A 337 -8.01 -31.77 -0.97
N GLN A 338 -8.61 -31.17 -2.00
CA GLN A 338 -9.10 -31.94 -3.17
C GLN A 338 -7.97 -32.72 -3.86
N LEU A 339 -6.79 -32.11 -4.02
CA LEU A 339 -5.64 -32.80 -4.65
C LEU A 339 -5.06 -33.91 -3.77
N ARG A 340 -4.95 -33.68 -2.44
CA ARG A 340 -4.54 -34.71 -1.49
C ARG A 340 -5.49 -35.91 -1.51
N ASP A 341 -6.80 -35.61 -1.43
CA ASP A 341 -7.84 -36.67 -1.42
C ASP A 341 -7.88 -37.46 -2.76
N ALA A 342 -7.41 -36.82 -3.87
CA ALA A 342 -7.19 -37.47 -5.17
C ALA A 342 -5.84 -38.22 -5.27
N GLY A 343 -5.07 -38.30 -4.18
CA GLY A 343 -3.81 -39.05 -4.10
C GLY A 343 -2.57 -38.32 -4.62
N MET A 344 -2.63 -37.00 -4.86
CA MET A 344 -1.45 -36.23 -5.23
C MET A 344 -0.59 -35.92 -3.98
N PRO A 345 0.70 -36.28 -3.94
CA PRO A 345 1.59 -35.92 -2.85
C PRO A 345 1.96 -34.44 -2.94
N LEU A 346 1.49 -33.64 -1.99
CA LEU A 346 1.74 -32.18 -1.97
C LEU A 346 1.79 -31.60 -0.57
N THR A 347 2.39 -30.41 -0.46
CA THR A 347 2.36 -29.56 0.71
C THR A 347 2.11 -28.11 0.32
N LEU A 348 1.59 -27.30 1.24
CA LEU A 348 1.35 -25.87 1.10
C LEU A 348 1.96 -25.11 2.26
N ALA A 349 2.76 -24.09 1.98
CA ALA A 349 3.19 -23.10 2.94
C ALA A 349 2.50 -21.78 2.67
N ILE A 350 1.98 -21.13 3.71
CA ILE A 350 1.32 -19.84 3.65
C ILE A 350 2.14 -18.84 4.46
N TYR A 351 2.77 -17.89 3.77
CA TYR A 351 3.47 -16.76 4.38
C TYR A 351 2.58 -15.54 4.49
N GLY A 352 2.63 -14.86 5.62
CA GLY A 352 1.91 -13.63 5.89
C GLY A 352 1.34 -13.56 7.29
N VAL A 353 0.85 -12.38 7.62
CA VAL A 353 0.14 -12.08 8.87
C VAL A 353 -1.15 -11.30 8.55
N GLY A 354 -2.07 -11.27 9.49
CA GLY A 354 -3.33 -10.58 9.36
C GLY A 354 -4.43 -11.18 10.23
N GLN A 355 -5.59 -10.56 10.19
CA GLN A 355 -6.74 -10.94 11.03
C GLN A 355 -7.27 -12.36 10.74
N GLU A 356 -7.00 -12.91 9.56
CA GLU A 356 -7.41 -14.26 9.18
C GLU A 356 -6.48 -15.36 9.74
N TYR A 357 -5.40 -15.02 10.48
CA TYR A 357 -4.46 -16.05 10.97
C TYR A 357 -5.15 -17.11 11.84
N ALA A 358 -5.88 -16.67 12.86
CA ALA A 358 -6.56 -17.59 13.78
C ALA A 358 -7.73 -18.36 13.10
N PRO A 359 -8.61 -17.72 12.30
CA PRO A 359 -9.58 -18.42 11.48
C PRO A 359 -8.98 -19.48 10.57
N LEU A 360 -7.87 -19.18 9.86
CA LEU A 360 -7.20 -20.13 8.97
C LEU A 360 -6.57 -21.29 9.74
N ALA A 361 -5.94 -21.03 10.89
CA ALA A 361 -5.40 -22.09 11.75
C ALA A 361 -6.49 -23.06 12.20
N GLN A 362 -7.64 -22.54 12.64
CA GLN A 362 -8.80 -23.35 13.02
C GLN A 362 -9.35 -24.12 11.80
N PHE A 363 -9.43 -23.48 10.63
CA PHE A 363 -9.91 -24.10 9.39
C PHE A 363 -9.04 -25.29 8.97
N ILE A 364 -7.70 -25.16 9.04
CA ILE A 364 -6.74 -26.24 8.78
C ILE A 364 -6.96 -27.43 9.70
N GLN A 365 -7.15 -27.19 11.01
CA GLN A 365 -7.42 -28.24 11.98
C GLN A 365 -8.76 -28.93 11.73
N THR A 366 -9.81 -28.17 11.49
CA THR A 366 -11.18 -28.71 11.25
C THR A 366 -11.20 -29.64 10.03
N HIS A 367 -10.42 -29.33 8.99
CA HIS A 367 -10.35 -30.13 7.77
C HIS A 367 -9.23 -31.19 7.78
N GLN A 368 -8.55 -31.37 8.93
CA GLN A 368 -7.46 -32.35 9.12
C GLN A 368 -6.35 -32.19 8.07
N LEU A 369 -5.86 -30.97 7.90
CA LEU A 369 -4.84 -30.61 6.88
C LEU A 369 -3.50 -30.17 7.50
N ALA A 370 -3.32 -30.29 8.81
CA ALA A 370 -2.12 -29.86 9.51
C ALA A 370 -0.83 -30.59 9.09
N ASP A 371 -0.97 -31.75 8.46
CA ASP A 371 0.11 -32.57 7.88
C ASP A 371 0.62 -32.01 6.55
N VAL A 372 -0.22 -31.27 5.81
CA VAL A 372 0.11 -30.77 4.47
C VAL A 372 0.06 -29.25 4.33
N VAL A 373 -0.59 -28.52 5.24
CA VAL A 373 -0.70 -27.05 5.21
C VAL A 373 -0.04 -26.42 6.44
N THR A 374 0.86 -25.46 6.21
CA THR A 374 1.59 -24.79 7.29
C THR A 374 1.46 -23.25 7.15
N LEU A 375 1.04 -22.56 8.22
CA LEU A 375 1.13 -21.11 8.35
C LEU A 375 2.53 -20.73 8.84
N LYS A 376 3.27 -19.96 8.05
CA LYS A 376 4.69 -19.60 8.31
C LYS A 376 4.88 -18.25 9.01
N GLY A 377 3.82 -17.42 9.09
CA GLY A 377 3.95 -16.06 9.61
C GLY A 377 4.58 -15.09 8.59
N LEU A 378 5.02 -13.94 9.09
CA LEU A 378 5.63 -12.90 8.26
C LEU A 378 7.01 -13.34 7.75
N SER A 379 7.23 -13.23 6.45
CA SER A 379 8.55 -13.40 5.85
C SER A 379 9.36 -12.11 5.97
N GLN A 380 10.63 -12.22 6.29
CA GLN A 380 11.59 -11.11 6.26
C GLN A 380 12.28 -10.99 4.89
N ASP A 381 12.35 -12.09 4.15
CA ASP A 381 12.88 -12.16 2.78
C ASP A 381 12.07 -13.20 1.99
N VAL A 382 11.02 -12.71 1.35
CA VAL A 382 10.07 -13.56 0.62
C VAL A 382 10.72 -14.28 -0.57
N LEU A 383 11.73 -13.68 -1.20
CA LEU A 383 12.46 -14.32 -2.30
C LEU A 383 13.29 -15.51 -1.79
N ALA A 384 14.02 -15.32 -0.69
CA ALA A 384 14.79 -16.41 -0.08
C ALA A 384 13.87 -17.54 0.39
N ASP A 385 12.78 -17.22 1.05
CA ASP A 385 11.81 -18.20 1.55
C ASP A 385 11.16 -19.00 0.44
N MET A 386 10.80 -18.37 -0.69
CA MET A 386 10.15 -19.05 -1.81
C MET A 386 11.08 -19.96 -2.60
N GLN A 387 12.40 -19.86 -2.48
CA GLN A 387 13.36 -20.67 -3.24
C GLN A 387 13.21 -22.19 -3.04
N GLN A 388 12.68 -22.64 -1.91
CA GLN A 388 12.54 -24.05 -1.55
C GLN A 388 11.25 -24.71 -2.05
N TYR A 389 10.37 -23.95 -2.71
CA TYR A 389 9.07 -24.44 -3.22
C TYR A 389 9.12 -24.65 -4.73
N ASP A 390 8.13 -25.39 -5.26
CA ASP A 390 8.08 -25.74 -6.66
C ASP A 390 7.11 -24.87 -7.46
N ALA A 391 6.00 -24.43 -6.86
CA ALA A 391 5.00 -23.61 -7.52
C ALA A 391 4.36 -22.62 -6.56
N PHE A 392 3.94 -21.48 -7.09
CA PHE A 392 3.17 -20.48 -6.36
C PHE A 392 1.68 -20.64 -6.64
N VAL A 393 0.84 -20.46 -5.62
CA VAL A 393 -0.62 -20.52 -5.76
C VAL A 393 -1.28 -19.28 -5.15
N SER A 394 -2.32 -18.77 -5.79
CA SER A 394 -3.14 -17.67 -5.28
C SER A 394 -4.61 -17.86 -5.63
N ALA A 395 -5.49 -17.38 -4.75
CA ALA A 395 -6.94 -17.36 -4.97
C ALA A 395 -7.53 -15.95 -4.90
N SER A 396 -6.71 -14.92 -5.04
CA SER A 396 -7.20 -13.53 -5.07
C SER A 396 -8.15 -13.30 -6.24
N TYR A 397 -9.31 -12.70 -6.00
CA TYR A 397 -10.24 -12.33 -7.07
C TYR A 397 -9.84 -11.05 -7.79
N SER A 398 -8.99 -10.22 -7.18
CA SER A 398 -8.48 -8.98 -7.75
C SER A 398 -7.05 -8.74 -7.32
N GLU A 399 -6.21 -8.37 -8.27
CA GLU A 399 -4.82 -7.93 -8.04
C GLU A 399 -4.50 -6.77 -9.00
N GLY A 400 -4.01 -5.66 -8.47
CA GLY A 400 -3.59 -4.54 -9.31
C GLY A 400 -2.39 -4.87 -10.19
N PHE A 401 -1.40 -5.60 -9.63
CA PHE A 401 -0.23 -6.07 -10.37
C PHE A 401 0.16 -7.50 -9.97
N GLY A 402 0.24 -7.82 -8.67
CA GLY A 402 0.64 -9.13 -8.18
C GLY A 402 2.15 -9.24 -7.94
N LEU A 403 2.68 -8.44 -6.99
CA LEU A 403 4.11 -8.47 -6.64
C LEU A 403 4.60 -9.87 -6.32
N ALA A 404 3.85 -10.62 -5.50
CA ALA A 404 4.21 -12.00 -5.15
C ALA A 404 4.23 -12.95 -6.35
N TYR A 405 3.40 -12.71 -7.38
CA TYR A 405 3.47 -13.49 -8.63
C TYR A 405 4.79 -13.23 -9.36
N LEU A 406 5.19 -11.95 -9.45
CA LEU A 406 6.42 -11.58 -10.11
C LEU A 406 7.65 -12.13 -9.36
N GLU A 407 7.65 -12.02 -8.03
CA GLU A 407 8.69 -12.59 -7.16
C GLU A 407 8.83 -14.10 -7.36
N ALA A 408 7.72 -14.84 -7.33
CA ALA A 408 7.72 -16.28 -7.59
C ALA A 408 8.23 -16.62 -9.00
N MET A 409 7.75 -15.93 -10.03
CA MET A 409 8.21 -16.15 -11.42
C MET A 409 9.71 -15.87 -11.58
N SER A 410 10.26 -14.89 -10.88
CA SER A 410 11.69 -14.59 -10.93
C SER A 410 12.57 -15.72 -10.40
N LEU A 411 12.00 -16.57 -9.56
CA LEU A 411 12.61 -17.79 -9.03
C LEU A 411 12.36 -19.04 -9.91
N GLY A 412 11.73 -18.86 -11.07
CA GLY A 412 11.33 -19.93 -11.95
C GLY A 412 10.15 -20.75 -11.44
N LEU A 413 9.36 -20.25 -10.48
CA LEU A 413 8.15 -20.93 -10.00
C LEU A 413 6.98 -20.67 -10.95
N PRO A 414 6.37 -21.70 -11.54
CA PRO A 414 5.11 -21.57 -12.24
C PRO A 414 3.99 -21.17 -11.28
N ILE A 415 2.99 -20.44 -11.79
CA ILE A 415 1.90 -19.90 -10.99
C ILE A 415 0.57 -20.58 -11.31
N ALA A 416 -0.14 -21.05 -10.28
CA ALA A 416 -1.54 -21.43 -10.36
C ALA A 416 -2.40 -20.35 -9.70
N THR A 417 -3.32 -19.72 -10.44
CA THR A 417 -4.14 -18.65 -9.87
C THR A 417 -5.45 -18.47 -10.63
N TYR A 418 -6.41 -17.80 -10.01
CA TYR A 418 -7.58 -17.31 -10.74
C TYR A 418 -7.17 -16.30 -11.82
N ALA A 419 -7.90 -16.29 -12.94
CA ALA A 419 -7.68 -15.36 -14.06
C ALA A 419 -8.13 -13.95 -13.72
N ASN A 420 -7.65 -13.40 -12.59
CA ASN A 420 -8.04 -12.07 -12.12
C ASN A 420 -7.45 -10.96 -12.98
N ARG A 421 -8.18 -9.87 -13.11
CA ARG A 421 -7.67 -8.59 -13.60
C ARG A 421 -6.93 -7.91 -12.44
N TYR A 422 -5.87 -7.23 -12.65
CA TYR A 422 -5.03 -7.05 -13.83
C TYR A 422 -3.77 -7.91 -13.69
N GLY A 423 -3.46 -8.30 -12.43
CA GLY A 423 -2.23 -8.99 -12.08
C GLY A 423 -2.05 -10.32 -12.79
N ALA A 424 -2.98 -11.29 -12.57
CA ALA A 424 -2.84 -12.61 -13.16
C ALA A 424 -2.82 -12.56 -14.69
N GLN A 425 -3.76 -11.87 -15.32
CA GLN A 425 -3.84 -11.79 -16.79
C GLN A 425 -2.65 -11.06 -17.44
N THR A 426 -1.94 -10.20 -16.69
CA THR A 426 -0.73 -9.54 -17.18
C THR A 426 0.50 -10.43 -17.02
N LEU A 427 0.66 -11.05 -15.84
CA LEU A 427 1.89 -11.76 -15.50
C LEU A 427 1.86 -13.22 -15.93
N VAL A 428 0.70 -13.88 -15.86
CA VAL A 428 0.54 -15.31 -16.15
C VAL A 428 -0.11 -15.53 -17.51
N ARG A 429 0.57 -16.27 -18.37
CA ARG A 429 0.04 -16.79 -19.62
C ARG A 429 -0.24 -18.27 -19.45
N ASP A 430 -1.52 -18.64 -19.58
CA ASP A 430 -1.97 -20.02 -19.36
C ASP A 430 -1.22 -20.99 -20.26
N GLY A 431 -0.64 -22.04 -19.69
CA GLY A 431 0.17 -23.04 -20.39
C GLY A 431 1.58 -22.59 -20.80
N GLU A 432 1.99 -21.32 -20.60
CA GLU A 432 3.34 -20.84 -20.94
C GLU A 432 4.23 -20.67 -19.70
N ASN A 433 3.71 -20.07 -18.62
CA ASN A 433 4.45 -19.80 -17.37
C ASN A 433 3.63 -20.07 -16.11
N GLY A 434 2.47 -20.64 -16.26
CA GLY A 434 1.56 -20.98 -15.17
C GLY A 434 0.25 -21.55 -15.70
N SER A 435 -0.73 -21.65 -14.82
CA SER A 435 -2.06 -22.15 -15.12
C SER A 435 -3.12 -21.24 -14.53
N LEU A 436 -3.99 -20.71 -15.39
CA LEU A 436 -5.10 -19.86 -15.00
C LEU A 436 -6.36 -20.67 -14.76
N ALA A 437 -7.01 -20.45 -13.63
CA ALA A 437 -8.31 -21.02 -13.28
C ALA A 437 -9.41 -20.00 -13.56
N ALA A 438 -10.44 -20.41 -14.28
CA ALA A 438 -11.65 -19.61 -14.39
C ALA A 438 -12.31 -19.47 -13.00
N PHE A 439 -12.93 -18.32 -12.74
CA PHE A 439 -13.65 -18.08 -11.49
C PHE A 439 -14.79 -17.09 -11.68
N GLU A 440 -15.76 -17.18 -10.79
CA GLU A 440 -16.84 -16.23 -10.64
C GLU A 440 -16.84 -15.70 -9.19
N PRO A 441 -16.91 -14.38 -8.96
CA PRO A 441 -16.78 -13.81 -7.61
C PRO A 441 -18.03 -14.00 -6.72
N GLN A 442 -19.04 -14.72 -7.19
CA GLN A 442 -20.26 -14.98 -6.42
C GLN A 442 -20.05 -16.15 -5.45
N THR A 443 -20.61 -16.04 -4.25
CA THR A 443 -20.50 -17.08 -3.22
C THR A 443 -21.10 -18.43 -3.66
N THR A 444 -22.11 -18.43 -4.55
CA THR A 444 -22.69 -19.64 -5.11
C THR A 444 -21.75 -20.45 -6.00
N ALA A 445 -20.68 -19.82 -6.52
CA ALA A 445 -19.69 -20.45 -7.38
C ALA A 445 -18.43 -20.95 -6.64
N GLU A 446 -18.37 -20.79 -5.31
CA GLU A 446 -17.15 -21.06 -4.52
C GLU A 446 -16.62 -22.49 -4.72
N ALA A 447 -17.48 -23.51 -4.63
CA ALA A 447 -17.06 -24.91 -4.80
C ALA A 447 -16.50 -25.18 -6.21
N GLN A 448 -17.08 -24.56 -7.24
CA GLN A 448 -16.60 -24.66 -8.61
C GLN A 448 -15.27 -23.93 -8.80
N ASN A 449 -15.14 -22.73 -8.22
CA ASN A 449 -13.89 -21.97 -8.23
C ASN A 449 -12.75 -22.77 -7.61
N ILE A 450 -12.97 -23.39 -6.45
CA ILE A 450 -11.98 -24.25 -5.78
C ILE A 450 -11.57 -25.41 -6.67
N THR A 451 -12.54 -26.07 -7.33
CA THR A 451 -12.26 -27.19 -8.26
C THR A 451 -11.43 -26.72 -9.46
N HIS A 452 -11.73 -25.57 -10.01
CA HIS A 452 -10.93 -24.99 -11.10
C HIS A 452 -9.50 -24.65 -10.66
N LEU A 453 -9.34 -24.11 -9.42
CA LEU A 453 -8.02 -23.83 -8.86
C LEU A 453 -7.22 -25.12 -8.63
N ALA A 454 -7.83 -26.16 -8.06
CA ALA A 454 -7.20 -27.47 -7.90
C ALA A 454 -6.74 -28.05 -9.24
N ALA A 455 -7.58 -27.97 -10.26
CA ALA A 455 -7.21 -28.39 -11.62
C ALA A 455 -6.03 -27.57 -12.18
N ALA A 456 -6.01 -26.26 -11.97
CA ALA A 456 -4.91 -25.38 -12.37
C ALA A 456 -3.60 -25.76 -11.64
N MET A 457 -3.67 -26.01 -10.34
CA MET A 457 -2.51 -26.48 -9.54
C MET A 457 -1.95 -27.79 -10.07
N ARG A 458 -2.81 -28.74 -10.41
CA ARG A 458 -2.39 -30.03 -10.97
C ARG A 458 -1.70 -29.85 -12.32
N ARG A 459 -2.27 -29.06 -13.23
CA ARG A 459 -1.71 -28.83 -14.58
C ARG A 459 -0.29 -28.27 -14.57
N ILE A 460 0.15 -27.62 -13.49
CA ILE A 460 1.54 -27.16 -13.35
C ILE A 460 2.53 -28.31 -13.56
N PHE A 461 2.23 -29.52 -13.03
CA PHE A 461 3.15 -30.64 -13.01
C PHE A 461 3.07 -31.49 -14.27
N ASP A 462 2.06 -31.29 -15.12
CA ASP A 462 1.95 -31.97 -16.43
C ASP A 462 3.05 -31.51 -17.41
N ASN A 463 3.54 -30.25 -17.26
CA ASN A 463 4.59 -29.69 -18.11
C ASN A 463 5.49 -28.68 -17.34
N TYR A 464 5.90 -29.06 -16.13
CA TYR A 464 6.59 -28.25 -15.17
C TYR A 464 7.81 -27.51 -15.74
N ASP A 465 8.72 -28.24 -16.40
CA ASP A 465 9.99 -27.66 -16.89
C ASP A 465 9.77 -26.57 -17.96
N ALA A 466 8.76 -26.75 -18.81
CA ALA A 466 8.41 -25.71 -19.78
C ALA A 466 7.80 -24.46 -19.11
N LEU A 467 6.91 -24.68 -18.14
CA LEU A 467 6.29 -23.60 -17.38
C LEU A 467 7.32 -22.83 -16.54
N SER A 468 8.28 -23.53 -15.93
CA SER A 468 9.37 -22.90 -15.20
C SER A 468 10.27 -22.04 -16.09
N ARG A 469 10.66 -22.54 -17.28
CA ARG A 469 11.36 -21.73 -18.29
C ARG A 469 10.54 -20.51 -18.71
N GLY A 470 9.24 -20.68 -18.87
CA GLY A 470 8.30 -19.61 -19.17
C GLY A 470 8.25 -18.55 -18.07
N ALA A 471 8.22 -18.97 -16.80
CA ALA A 471 8.22 -18.08 -15.64
C ALA A 471 9.49 -17.21 -15.59
N SER A 472 10.68 -17.81 -15.70
CA SER A 472 11.94 -17.09 -15.77
C SER A 472 12.00 -16.12 -16.96
N ARG A 473 11.56 -16.57 -18.16
CA ARG A 473 11.51 -15.70 -19.35
C ARG A 473 10.51 -14.55 -19.20
N ARG A 474 9.33 -14.80 -18.61
CA ARG A 474 8.31 -13.77 -18.43
C ARG A 474 8.71 -12.71 -17.42
N SER A 475 9.36 -13.11 -16.32
CA SER A 475 9.82 -12.18 -15.30
C SER A 475 10.98 -11.28 -15.75
N SER A 476 11.75 -11.69 -16.80
CA SER A 476 12.91 -10.93 -17.27
C SER A 476 12.57 -9.54 -17.85
N VAL A 477 11.32 -9.28 -18.23
CA VAL A 477 10.88 -7.94 -18.67
C VAL A 477 10.55 -6.98 -17.52
N PHE A 478 10.67 -7.45 -16.29
CA PHE A 478 10.39 -6.69 -15.05
C PHE A 478 11.65 -6.53 -14.17
N LEU A 479 12.82 -6.49 -14.76
CA LEU A 479 14.05 -6.23 -14.02
C LEU A 479 14.05 -4.83 -13.42
N ASN A 480 14.60 -4.68 -12.23
CA ASN A 480 14.71 -3.42 -11.51
C ASN A 480 15.31 -2.30 -12.37
N ALA A 481 16.35 -2.61 -13.15
CA ALA A 481 17.00 -1.64 -14.04
C ALA A 481 16.06 -1.14 -15.17
N ASP A 482 15.15 -2.00 -15.67
CA ASP A 482 14.20 -1.61 -16.71
C ASP A 482 13.10 -0.70 -16.14
N ILE A 483 12.60 -1.03 -14.95
CA ILE A 483 11.62 -0.20 -14.26
C ILE A 483 12.24 1.14 -13.85
N ALA A 484 13.47 1.15 -13.37
CA ALA A 484 14.21 2.38 -13.07
C ALA A 484 14.29 3.32 -14.30
N ARG A 485 14.62 2.77 -15.47
CA ARG A 485 14.64 3.55 -16.72
C ARG A 485 13.26 4.10 -17.11
N GLN A 486 12.17 3.37 -16.83
CA GLN A 486 10.81 3.86 -17.10
C GLN A 486 10.48 5.06 -16.20
N TRP A 487 10.79 4.98 -14.91
CA TRP A 487 10.66 6.11 -13.98
C TRP A 487 11.53 7.31 -14.40
N GLY A 488 12.79 7.07 -14.80
CA GLY A 488 13.67 8.12 -15.31
C GLY A 488 13.08 8.88 -16.50
N ARG A 489 12.52 8.17 -17.49
CA ARG A 489 11.84 8.80 -18.65
C ARG A 489 10.61 9.62 -18.24
N LEU A 490 9.80 9.10 -17.31
CA LEU A 490 8.65 9.86 -16.80
C LEU A 490 9.11 11.15 -16.12
N VAL A 491 10.12 11.06 -15.26
CA VAL A 491 10.70 12.21 -14.54
C VAL A 491 11.27 13.25 -15.52
N GLU A 492 11.88 12.82 -16.62
CA GLU A 492 12.35 13.72 -17.69
C GLU A 492 11.19 14.38 -18.44
N ALA A 493 10.13 13.64 -18.73
CA ALA A 493 8.95 14.18 -19.43
C ALA A 493 8.16 15.18 -18.57
N LEU A 494 8.25 15.09 -17.25
CA LEU A 494 7.66 16.04 -16.31
C LEU A 494 8.53 17.32 -16.11
N ARG A 495 9.70 17.42 -16.74
CA ARG A 495 10.55 18.62 -16.70
C ARG A 495 10.03 19.68 -17.64
#